data_6a5374b5f0816cb58034ba8fc1771c4f
#
_entry.id   6a5374b5f0816cb58034ba8fc1771c4f
#
_cell.length_a   1.000
_cell.length_b   1.000
_cell.length_c   1.000
_cell.angle_alpha   90.00
_cell.angle_beta   90.00
_cell.angle_gamma   90.00
#
_symmetry.space_group_name_H-M   'P 1'
#
loop_
_entity.id
_entity.type
_entity.pdbx_description
1 polymer ?
#
loop_
_entity_poly.entity_id
_entity_poly.type
_entity_poly.pdbx_seq_one_letter_code
_entity_poly.pdbx_strand_id
1 'polypeptide(L)'
;TYGTEIAMNGQKPQDSHQIMNFRVDEELIEYLKDMASIRTKSEAMRTGKMELLENKDGYAVYKRSSDEETFYVVVNNTSETKRIDLSSDEIGEDKELLGLFESDIVRATEDGSYRLVLDREIVEVYQVKDDTGLNSAYIAAMVIAYLLFMLFLIIVWRKGKQRRVDEEKSK
;
A
#
# COMPACT_ATOMS: atom_id res chain seq x y z
N THR A 1 -14.60 3.46 -21.89
CA THR A 1 -14.77 3.29 -23.35
C THR A 1 -15.05 1.84 -23.67
N TYR A 2 -15.76 1.58 -24.78
CA TYR A 2 -16.11 0.23 -25.23
C TYR A 2 -14.86 -0.64 -25.41
N GLY A 3 -14.83 -1.81 -24.74
CA GLY A 3 -13.76 -2.79 -24.84
C GLY A 3 -12.51 -2.53 -24.00
N THR A 4 -12.48 -1.47 -23.18
CA THR A 4 -11.35 -1.21 -22.27
C THR A 4 -11.17 -2.35 -21.26
N GLU A 5 -12.27 -2.90 -20.77
CA GLU A 5 -12.32 -3.98 -19.78
C GLU A 5 -11.79 -5.33 -20.31
N ILE A 6 -11.59 -5.45 -21.61
CA ILE A 6 -11.02 -6.65 -22.26
C ILE A 6 -9.75 -6.32 -23.06
N ALA A 7 -9.12 -5.17 -22.76
CA ALA A 7 -7.93 -4.68 -23.46
C ALA A 7 -8.07 -4.67 -24.99
N MET A 8 -9.26 -4.36 -25.51
CA MET A 8 -9.54 -4.37 -26.95
C MET A 8 -8.64 -3.36 -27.67
N ASN A 9 -7.90 -3.83 -28.66
CA ASN A 9 -6.99 -3.02 -29.46
C ASN A 9 -7.59 -2.76 -30.85
N GLY A 10 -7.87 -1.50 -31.18
CA GLY A 10 -8.32 -1.06 -32.49
C GLY A 10 -7.56 0.18 -32.94
N GLN A 11 -6.77 0.05 -34.00
CA GLN A 11 -5.94 1.16 -34.51
C GLN A 11 -6.67 2.08 -35.49
N LYS A 12 -7.76 1.62 -36.08
CA LYS A 12 -8.53 2.38 -37.06
C LYS A 12 -10.01 2.38 -36.71
N PRO A 13 -10.78 3.40 -37.11
CA PRO A 13 -12.20 3.46 -36.81
C PRO A 13 -12.99 2.17 -37.15
N GLN A 14 -12.63 1.48 -38.22
CA GLN A 14 -13.27 0.22 -38.63
C GLN A 14 -12.92 -0.94 -37.68
N ASP A 15 -11.75 -0.93 -37.06
CA ASP A 15 -11.25 -1.98 -36.16
C ASP A 15 -11.63 -1.73 -34.70
N SER A 16 -12.07 -0.49 -34.36
CA SER A 16 -12.40 -0.09 -32.99
C SER A 16 -13.74 -0.64 -32.48
N HIS A 17 -14.53 -1.27 -33.32
CA HIS A 17 -15.83 -1.87 -33.01
C HIS A 17 -15.85 -3.38 -33.32
N GLN A 18 -14.80 -4.08 -32.96
CA GLN A 18 -14.74 -5.53 -33.09
C GLN A 18 -15.81 -6.20 -32.21
N ILE A 19 -16.18 -7.41 -32.57
CA ILE A 19 -17.10 -8.23 -31.77
C ILE A 19 -16.42 -8.45 -30.40
N MET A 20 -17.14 -8.11 -29.35
CA MET A 20 -16.62 -8.22 -27.97
C MET A 20 -16.33 -9.69 -27.64
N ASN A 21 -15.10 -9.97 -27.28
CA ASN A 21 -14.71 -11.26 -26.74
C ASN A 21 -14.90 -11.23 -25.22
N PHE A 22 -15.88 -11.96 -24.70
CA PHE A 22 -16.15 -12.03 -23.25
C PHE A 22 -15.14 -12.89 -22.46
N ARG A 23 -14.03 -13.29 -23.07
CA ARG A 23 -12.88 -13.78 -22.31
C ARG A 23 -12.21 -12.56 -21.67
N VAL A 24 -12.46 -12.41 -20.41
CA VAL A 24 -11.99 -11.26 -19.62
C VAL A 24 -10.62 -11.54 -19.03
N ASP A 25 -9.80 -10.51 -18.95
CA ASP A 25 -8.64 -10.45 -18.10
C ASP A 25 -9.12 -10.01 -16.70
N GLU A 26 -9.21 -10.98 -15.79
CA GLU A 26 -9.74 -10.73 -14.44
C GLU A 26 -8.87 -9.72 -13.69
N GLU A 27 -7.55 -9.76 -13.86
CA GLU A 27 -6.59 -8.85 -13.25
C GLU A 27 -6.81 -7.40 -13.72
N LEU A 28 -6.95 -7.20 -15.03
CA LEU A 28 -7.25 -5.88 -15.59
C LEU A 28 -8.60 -5.35 -15.10
N ILE A 29 -9.62 -6.20 -14.99
CA ILE A 29 -10.94 -5.79 -14.51
C ILE A 29 -10.87 -5.39 -13.03
N GLU A 30 -10.15 -6.12 -12.20
CA GLU A 30 -9.97 -5.82 -10.79
C GLU A 30 -9.24 -4.48 -10.62
N TYR A 31 -8.15 -4.28 -11.35
CA TYR A 31 -7.43 -3.01 -11.38
C TYR A 31 -8.32 -1.81 -11.78
N LEU A 32 -9.11 -1.96 -12.83
CA LEU A 32 -10.05 -0.92 -13.26
C LEU A 32 -11.15 -0.64 -12.22
N LYS A 33 -11.64 -1.66 -11.52
CA LYS A 33 -12.60 -1.51 -10.41
C LYS A 33 -11.99 -0.76 -9.24
N ASP A 34 -10.73 -1.05 -8.88
CA ASP A 34 -10.03 -0.37 -7.80
C ASP A 34 -9.79 1.10 -8.14
N MET A 35 -9.33 1.41 -9.34
CA MET A 35 -9.21 2.79 -9.81
C MET A 35 -10.56 3.54 -9.77
N ALA A 36 -11.63 2.91 -10.25
CA ALA A 36 -12.96 3.49 -10.21
C ALA A 36 -13.48 3.68 -8.78
N SER A 37 -13.17 2.73 -7.88
CA SER A 37 -13.51 2.79 -6.46
C SER A 37 -12.83 3.95 -5.76
N ILE A 38 -11.51 4.11 -5.95
CA ILE A 38 -10.73 5.24 -5.41
C ILE A 38 -11.38 6.56 -5.85
N ARG A 39 -11.64 6.73 -7.16
CA ARG A 39 -12.28 7.93 -7.67
C ARG A 39 -13.69 8.16 -7.11
N THR A 40 -14.49 7.10 -6.99
CA THR A 40 -15.89 7.23 -6.56
C THR A 40 -16.00 7.57 -5.08
N LYS A 41 -15.13 7.02 -4.24
CA LYS A 41 -15.16 7.20 -2.79
C LYS A 41 -14.51 8.50 -2.32
N SER A 42 -13.60 9.08 -3.12
CA SER A 42 -12.84 10.27 -2.74
C SER A 42 -13.39 11.53 -3.40
N GLU A 43 -13.64 12.56 -2.60
CA GLU A 43 -13.99 13.90 -3.08
C GLU A 43 -12.77 14.55 -3.75
N ALA A 44 -11.60 14.45 -3.16
CA ALA A 44 -10.36 14.99 -3.73
C ALA A 44 -10.10 14.45 -5.13
N MET A 45 -10.35 13.15 -5.35
CA MET A 45 -10.14 12.50 -6.65
C MET A 45 -11.21 12.87 -7.69
N ARG A 46 -12.43 13.20 -7.26
CA ARG A 46 -13.52 13.62 -8.16
C ARG A 46 -13.43 15.10 -8.55
N THR A 47 -13.40 15.96 -7.56
CA THR A 47 -13.61 17.41 -7.70
C THR A 47 -12.54 18.26 -7.04
N GLY A 48 -11.59 17.64 -6.31
CA GLY A 48 -10.54 18.34 -5.60
C GLY A 48 -9.58 19.09 -6.52
N LYS A 49 -8.82 19.99 -5.90
CA LYS A 49 -7.76 20.74 -6.59
C LYS A 49 -6.69 19.77 -7.10
N MET A 50 -6.19 20.04 -8.30
CA MET A 50 -5.04 19.30 -8.87
C MET A 50 -3.82 20.23 -8.93
N GLU A 51 -2.71 19.74 -8.48
CA GLU A 51 -1.41 20.41 -8.55
C GLU A 51 -0.38 19.45 -9.15
N LEU A 52 0.26 19.87 -10.23
CA LEU A 52 1.29 19.09 -10.90
C LEU A 52 2.64 19.41 -10.25
N LEU A 53 3.28 18.39 -9.68
CA LEU A 53 4.57 18.52 -8.99
C LEU A 53 5.74 18.20 -9.91
N GLU A 54 5.60 17.13 -10.71
CA GLU A 54 6.61 16.74 -11.69
C GLU A 54 5.95 16.18 -12.94
N ASN A 55 6.49 16.48 -14.11
CA ASN A 55 6.10 15.89 -15.38
C ASN A 55 7.28 15.90 -16.36
N LYS A 56 7.90 14.77 -16.52
CA LYS A 56 9.09 14.64 -17.37
C LYS A 56 9.20 13.24 -17.97
N ASP A 57 9.29 13.16 -19.29
CA ASP A 57 9.71 11.97 -20.04
C ASP A 57 8.97 10.66 -19.65
N GLY A 58 7.65 10.73 -19.47
CA GLY A 58 6.82 9.58 -19.08
C GLY A 58 6.71 9.35 -17.57
N TYR A 59 7.31 10.20 -16.75
CA TYR A 59 7.15 10.23 -15.30
C TYR A 59 6.34 11.46 -14.87
N ALA A 60 5.30 11.27 -14.08
CA ALA A 60 4.47 12.37 -13.60
C ALA A 60 4.07 12.16 -12.13
N VAL A 61 4.09 13.24 -11.37
CA VAL A 61 3.60 13.28 -9.99
C VAL A 61 2.65 14.45 -9.84
N TYR A 62 1.47 14.19 -9.34
CA TYR A 62 0.51 15.24 -9.04
C TYR A 62 -0.22 15.00 -7.72
N LYS A 63 -0.57 16.10 -7.09
CA LYS A 63 -1.34 16.15 -5.85
C LYS A 63 -2.80 16.38 -6.17
N ARG A 64 -3.69 15.65 -5.50
CA ARG A 64 -5.14 15.89 -5.49
C ARG A 64 -5.56 16.17 -4.06
N SER A 65 -6.23 17.29 -3.80
CA SER A 65 -6.63 17.68 -2.46
C SER A 65 -8.03 18.24 -2.40
N SER A 66 -8.73 17.95 -1.32
CA SER A 66 -9.93 18.61 -0.83
C SER A 66 -9.67 19.12 0.58
N ASP A 67 -10.70 19.62 1.25
CA ASP A 67 -10.59 20.09 2.64
C ASP A 67 -10.33 18.94 3.63
N GLU A 68 -10.73 17.70 3.28
CA GLU A 68 -10.68 16.55 4.18
C GLU A 68 -9.57 15.55 3.81
N GLU A 69 -9.13 15.50 2.57
CA GLU A 69 -8.23 14.45 2.10
C GLU A 69 -7.23 14.93 1.05
N THR A 70 -6.06 14.31 1.05
CA THR A 70 -4.99 14.58 0.10
C THR A 70 -4.43 13.27 -0.44
N PHE A 71 -4.20 13.25 -1.75
CA PHE A 71 -3.57 12.13 -2.45
C PHE A 71 -2.40 12.62 -3.31
N TYR A 72 -1.40 11.79 -3.41
CA TYR A 72 -0.31 11.91 -4.37
C TYR A 72 -0.44 10.78 -5.38
N VAL A 73 -0.56 11.12 -6.65
CA VAL A 73 -0.61 10.15 -7.74
C VAL A 73 0.72 10.19 -8.45
N VAL A 74 1.37 9.05 -8.50
CA VAL A 74 2.67 8.87 -9.15
C VAL A 74 2.51 7.93 -10.32
N VAL A 75 2.88 8.40 -11.49
CA VAL A 75 2.80 7.64 -12.75
C VAL A 75 4.21 7.46 -13.28
N ASN A 76 4.66 6.24 -13.37
CA ASN A 76 5.93 5.91 -14.00
C ASN A 76 5.68 5.06 -15.26
N ASN A 77 5.58 5.71 -16.40
CA ASN A 77 5.48 5.07 -17.72
C ASN A 77 6.84 5.05 -18.43
N THR A 78 7.90 4.75 -17.67
CA THR A 78 9.26 4.60 -18.20
C THR A 78 9.75 3.17 -17.99
N SER A 79 10.86 2.82 -18.66
CA SER A 79 11.52 1.51 -18.50
C SER A 79 12.47 1.45 -17.29
N GLU A 80 12.51 2.50 -16.45
CA GLU A 80 13.40 2.61 -15.30
C GLU A 80 12.62 2.87 -14.04
N THR A 81 13.14 2.39 -12.90
CA THR A 81 12.64 2.77 -11.57
C THR A 81 12.88 4.28 -11.36
N LYS A 82 11.85 4.98 -10.91
CA LYS A 82 11.89 6.42 -10.61
C LYS A 82 11.71 6.66 -9.13
N ARG A 83 12.30 7.77 -8.68
CA ARG A 83 12.23 8.20 -7.29
C ARG A 83 11.91 9.69 -7.23
N ILE A 84 11.03 10.03 -6.28
CA ILE A 84 10.80 11.42 -5.86
C ILE A 84 10.88 11.50 -4.33
N ASP A 85 11.49 12.55 -3.83
CA ASP A 85 11.50 12.88 -2.41
C ASP A 85 10.59 14.11 -2.22
N LEU A 86 9.51 13.93 -1.45
CA LEU A 86 8.57 14.99 -1.08
C LEU A 86 8.92 15.49 0.32
N SER A 87 8.80 16.79 0.57
CA SER A 87 9.12 17.35 1.87
C SER A 87 7.98 17.19 2.88
N SER A 88 8.30 17.17 4.17
CA SER A 88 7.29 17.23 5.23
C SER A 88 6.49 18.53 5.22
N ASP A 89 7.04 19.61 4.66
CA ASP A 89 6.29 20.87 4.48
C ASP A 89 5.11 20.72 3.50
N GLU A 90 5.22 19.80 2.54
CA GLU A 90 4.18 19.53 1.54
C GLU A 90 3.13 18.53 2.03
N ILE A 91 3.54 17.57 2.85
CA ILE A 91 2.70 16.44 3.31
C ILE A 91 2.11 16.72 4.68
N GLY A 92 2.87 17.34 5.57
CA GLY A 92 2.57 17.59 6.97
C GLY A 92 3.46 16.78 7.90
N GLU A 93 3.59 17.26 9.13
CA GLU A 93 4.26 16.51 10.21
C GLU A 93 3.36 15.36 10.68
N ASP A 94 3.97 14.29 11.21
CA ASP A 94 3.28 13.11 11.74
C ASP A 94 2.27 12.48 10.75
N LYS A 95 2.64 12.45 9.47
CA LYS A 95 1.85 11.81 8.41
C LYS A 95 2.55 10.56 7.87
N GLU A 96 1.75 9.69 7.28
CA GLU A 96 2.21 8.58 6.46
C GLU A 96 1.47 8.58 5.11
N LEU A 97 2.10 8.03 4.10
CA LEU A 97 1.53 7.84 2.78
C LEU A 97 1.18 6.36 2.61
N LEU A 98 -0.10 6.07 2.46
CA LEU A 98 -0.61 4.72 2.23
C LEU A 98 -0.83 4.51 0.73
N GLY A 99 -0.07 3.60 0.12
CA GLY A 99 -0.29 3.14 -1.24
C GLY A 99 -1.59 2.35 -1.35
N LEU A 100 -2.42 2.66 -2.33
CA LEU A 100 -3.76 2.06 -2.46
C LEU A 100 -3.78 0.83 -3.37
N PHE A 101 -2.76 0.64 -4.21
CA PHE A 101 -2.61 -0.55 -5.05
C PHE A 101 -1.67 -1.57 -4.43
N GLU A 102 -0.45 -1.16 -4.08
CA GLU A 102 0.57 -2.05 -3.49
C GLU A 102 0.43 -2.19 -1.97
N SER A 103 -0.42 -1.38 -1.32
CA SER A 103 -0.63 -1.38 0.14
C SER A 103 0.64 -1.10 0.94
N ASP A 104 1.63 -0.45 0.35
CA ASP A 104 2.84 -0.01 1.00
C ASP A 104 2.59 1.23 1.88
N ILE A 105 3.42 1.42 2.89
CA ILE A 105 3.36 2.59 3.77
C ILE A 105 4.70 3.30 3.72
N VAL A 106 4.67 4.57 3.29
CA VAL A 106 5.85 5.43 3.28
C VAL A 106 5.77 6.41 4.42
N ARG A 107 6.78 6.41 5.28
CA ARG A 107 6.95 7.34 6.40
C ARG A 107 8.08 8.31 6.12
N ALA A 108 8.08 9.41 6.88
CA ALA A 108 9.18 10.36 6.83
C ALA A 108 10.50 9.67 7.20
N THR A 109 11.53 9.97 6.44
CA THR A 109 12.92 9.59 6.74
C THR A 109 13.49 10.51 7.85
N GLU A 110 14.67 10.22 8.35
CA GLU A 110 15.32 11.02 9.41
C GLU A 110 15.53 12.49 9.03
N ASP A 111 15.63 12.78 7.74
CA ASP A 111 15.77 14.13 7.18
C ASP A 111 14.42 14.84 6.94
N GLY A 112 13.30 14.21 7.31
CA GLY A 112 11.95 14.75 7.16
C GLY A 112 11.40 14.66 5.74
N SER A 113 12.00 13.86 4.86
CA SER A 113 11.49 13.64 3.50
C SER A 113 10.69 12.34 3.39
N TYR A 114 9.72 12.32 2.49
CA TYR A 114 8.96 11.12 2.12
C TYR A 114 9.48 10.62 0.77
N ARG A 115 10.08 9.45 0.78
CA ARG A 115 10.71 8.87 -0.41
C ARG A 115 9.78 7.92 -1.11
N LEU A 116 9.25 8.34 -2.26
CA LEU A 116 8.45 7.50 -3.14
C LEU A 116 9.35 6.89 -4.22
N VAL A 117 9.31 5.57 -4.30
CA VAL A 117 10.07 4.82 -5.32
C VAL A 117 9.06 3.97 -6.07
N LEU A 118 8.92 4.24 -7.36
CA LEU A 118 8.06 3.45 -8.24
C LEU A 118 8.89 2.68 -9.24
N ASP A 119 8.57 1.42 -9.38
CA ASP A 119 9.14 0.60 -10.43
C ASP A 119 8.64 1.02 -11.82
N ARG A 120 9.24 0.48 -12.86
CA ARG A 120 8.89 0.78 -14.25
C ARG A 120 7.45 0.37 -14.55
N GLU A 121 6.79 1.17 -15.38
CA GLU A 121 5.45 0.89 -15.93
C GLU A 121 4.36 0.70 -14.84
N ILE A 122 4.52 1.39 -13.68
CA ILE A 122 3.59 1.33 -12.55
C ILE A 122 2.96 2.70 -12.28
N VAL A 123 1.73 2.66 -11.79
CA VAL A 123 1.01 3.81 -11.21
C VAL A 123 0.67 3.47 -9.78
N GLU A 124 0.92 4.40 -8.85
CA GLU A 124 0.50 4.27 -7.48
C GLU A 124 -0.25 5.52 -7.02
N VAL A 125 -1.22 5.33 -6.15
CA VAL A 125 -2.00 6.40 -5.53
C VAL A 125 -1.78 6.34 -4.03
N TYR A 126 -1.06 7.33 -3.51
CA TYR A 126 -0.78 7.45 -2.08
C TYR A 126 -1.80 8.35 -1.40
N GLN A 127 -2.48 7.83 -0.40
CA GLN A 127 -3.35 8.61 0.48
C GLN A 127 -2.54 9.13 1.68
N VAL A 128 -2.62 10.44 1.95
CA VAL A 128 -2.04 11.01 3.17
C VAL A 128 -2.92 10.65 4.36
N LYS A 129 -2.31 10.07 5.39
CA LYS A 129 -2.95 9.72 6.67
C LYS A 129 -2.11 10.20 7.84
N ASP A 130 -2.73 10.24 9.02
CA ASP A 130 -1.99 10.43 10.26
C ASP A 130 -1.12 9.20 10.55
N ASP A 131 0.15 9.40 10.87
CA ASP A 131 1.01 8.30 11.30
C ASP A 131 0.53 7.79 12.67
N THR A 132 -0.07 6.65 12.67
CA THR A 132 -0.55 5.98 13.90
C THR A 132 0.55 5.26 14.66
N GLY A 133 1.79 5.30 14.13
CA GLY A 133 2.94 4.61 14.69
C GLY A 133 2.79 3.09 14.73
N LEU A 134 3.44 2.49 15.71
CA LEU A 134 3.32 1.04 15.90
C LEU A 134 1.98 0.70 16.55
N ASN A 135 1.25 -0.24 15.95
CA ASN A 135 -0.02 -0.72 16.47
C ASN A 135 0.17 -1.32 17.88
N SER A 136 -0.27 -0.60 18.90
CA SER A 136 -0.13 -0.99 20.31
C SER A 136 -0.80 -2.33 20.64
N ALA A 137 -1.89 -2.66 19.95
CA ALA A 137 -2.57 -3.94 20.11
C ALA A 137 -1.71 -5.11 19.59
N TYR A 138 -0.99 -4.90 18.48
CA TYR A 138 -0.05 -5.89 17.96
C TYR A 138 1.13 -6.11 18.91
N ILE A 139 1.69 -5.03 19.47
CA ILE A 139 2.77 -5.10 20.48
C ILE A 139 2.28 -5.85 21.72
N ALA A 140 1.09 -5.51 22.23
CA ALA A 140 0.50 -6.21 23.36
C ALA A 140 0.29 -7.71 23.09
N ALA A 141 -0.20 -8.07 21.91
CA ALA A 141 -0.37 -9.47 21.52
C ALA A 141 0.97 -10.21 21.46
N MET A 142 2.03 -9.60 20.92
CA MET A 142 3.38 -10.16 20.91
C MET A 142 3.93 -10.39 22.33
N VAL A 143 3.74 -9.42 23.21
CA VAL A 143 4.18 -9.52 24.62
C VAL A 143 3.44 -10.65 25.32
N ILE A 144 2.10 -10.77 25.15
CA ILE A 144 1.30 -11.85 25.72
C ILE A 144 1.79 -13.20 25.20
N ALA A 145 2.00 -13.36 23.91
CA ALA A 145 2.50 -14.60 23.31
C ALA A 145 3.87 -14.99 23.89
N TYR A 146 4.76 -14.02 24.04
CA TYR A 146 6.06 -14.24 24.67
C TYR A 146 5.95 -14.70 26.13
N LEU A 147 5.09 -14.05 26.92
CA LEU A 147 4.86 -14.42 28.33
C LEU A 147 4.27 -15.83 28.45
N LEU A 148 3.32 -16.20 27.59
CA LEU A 148 2.75 -17.55 27.56
C LEU A 148 3.82 -18.60 27.19
N PHE A 149 4.68 -18.29 26.24
CA PHE A 149 5.78 -19.18 25.87
C PHE A 149 6.77 -19.37 27.03
N MET A 150 7.14 -18.29 27.71
CA MET A 150 8.01 -18.36 28.90
C MET A 150 7.36 -19.17 30.03
N LEU A 151 6.06 -18.98 30.28
CA LEU A 151 5.33 -19.76 31.25
C LEU A 151 5.32 -21.25 30.90
N PHE A 152 5.10 -21.58 29.63
CA PHE A 152 5.18 -22.96 29.13
C PHE A 152 6.56 -23.59 29.42
N LEU A 153 7.64 -22.89 29.12
CA LEU A 153 8.99 -23.37 29.40
C LEU A 153 9.23 -23.63 30.89
N ILE A 154 8.76 -22.74 31.76
CA ILE A 154 8.86 -22.89 33.22
C ILE A 154 8.10 -24.14 33.68
N ILE A 155 6.89 -24.36 33.18
CA ILE A 155 6.07 -25.53 33.52
C ILE A 155 6.76 -26.82 33.08
N VAL A 156 7.28 -26.87 31.84
CA VAL A 156 8.01 -28.04 31.32
C VAL A 156 9.25 -28.32 32.16
N TRP A 157 10.01 -27.28 32.48
CA TRP A 157 11.23 -27.42 33.31
C TRP A 157 10.90 -27.92 34.72
N ARG A 158 9.87 -27.37 35.36
CA ARG A 158 9.41 -27.83 36.71
C ARG A 158 8.93 -29.27 36.68
N LYS A 159 8.13 -29.67 35.68
CA LYS A 159 7.70 -31.07 35.53
C LYS A 159 8.87 -32.03 35.28
N GLY A 160 9.83 -31.63 34.45
CA GLY A 160 11.04 -32.41 34.22
C GLY A 160 11.87 -32.64 35.49
N LYS A 161 11.98 -31.61 36.34
CA LYS A 161 12.68 -31.72 37.64
C LYS A 161 11.93 -32.61 38.62
N GLN A 162 10.61 -32.53 38.69
CA GLN A 162 9.81 -33.43 39.55
C GLN A 162 9.96 -34.90 39.16
N ARG A 163 9.88 -35.24 37.89
CA ARG A 163 10.07 -36.62 37.42
C ARG A 163 11.40 -37.21 37.83
N ARG A 164 12.52 -36.46 37.75
CA ARG A 164 13.84 -36.92 38.19
C ARG A 164 13.91 -37.21 39.69
N VAL A 165 13.26 -36.37 40.50
CA VAL A 165 13.22 -36.58 41.97
C VAL A 165 12.37 -37.81 42.34
N ASP A 166 11.28 -38.06 41.62
CA ASP A 166 10.42 -39.22 41.88
C ASP A 166 11.11 -40.55 41.44
N GLU A 167 11.93 -40.54 40.37
CA GLU A 167 12.74 -41.65 39.91
C GLU A 167 13.88 -41.98 40.90
N GLU A 168 14.51 -40.99 41.55
CA GLU A 168 15.50 -41.18 42.60
C GLU A 168 14.94 -41.74 43.89
N LYS A 169 13.68 -41.42 44.24
CA LYS A 169 13.03 -41.97 45.43
C LYS A 169 12.48 -43.38 45.27
N SER A 170 12.38 -43.85 44.05
CA SER A 170 11.84 -45.21 43.73
C SER A 170 12.97 -46.26 43.57
N LYS A 171 14.23 -45.89 43.74
CA LYS A 171 15.39 -46.81 43.82
C LYS A 171 15.85 -46.95 45.25
#